data_94348f872208131765b1c52317a9528e
#
_entry.id   94348f872208131765b1c52317a9528e
#
_cell.length_a   1.000
_cell.length_b   1.000
_cell.length_c   1.000
_cell.angle_alpha   90.00
_cell.angle_beta   90.00
_cell.angle_gamma   90.00
#
_symmetry.space_group_name_H-M   'P 1'
#
loop_
_entity.id
_entity.type
_entity.pdbx_description
1 polymer ?
#
loop_
_entity_poly.entity_id
_entity_poly.type
_entity_poly.pdbx_seq_one_letter_code
_entity_poly.pdbx_strand_id
1 'polypeptide(L)'
;MGTLRMGALTRRRVGMRAADLEYAVLDMETTGLEPREGARIVEIAVVRVRGDGKLVEEFSTLVDPRAPVGGQEFHGIGEGDTVGAPTAAQVTPRLTELLSGAVVVGHNLDFEQRFLAAELVPAGLPTGQSGLCTLRALRSQVELDRYSLPKASYRLSGDWPTGQHTALGDARACAKLLAEMLANAPGDLRYGGPAPRSFTVPADGTREPVRWKPRTSAPPGGLAPLSSWRARWRPQELDPLLCGGVFGDTDRAIAEMAAHRDTRFRERLAAVAAVTGGIAATAAGGLLVRMAGERGGEGLRDLVDRGLRSGRGLPAGRNGGDGSPRRRLGRMGRTGGAVFGHRAGFGD
;
A
#
# COMPACT_ATOMS: atom_id res chain seq x y z
N MET A 1 18.61 13.20 0.70
CA MET A 1 17.99 11.93 1.18
C MET A 1 16.49 12.17 1.31
N GLY A 2 15.62 11.22 0.92
CA GLY A 2 14.18 11.37 1.12
C GLY A 2 13.80 11.35 2.60
N THR A 3 12.68 11.95 2.96
CA THR A 3 12.16 11.97 4.34
C THR A 3 11.95 10.56 4.87
N LEU A 4 11.33 9.71 4.06
CA LEU A 4 11.15 8.29 4.34
C LEU A 4 11.91 7.42 3.32
N ARG A 5 12.37 6.26 3.77
CA ARG A 5 12.94 5.19 2.96
C ARG A 5 11.92 4.06 2.89
N MET A 6 11.20 4.02 1.78
CA MET A 6 10.07 3.11 1.61
C MET A 6 10.53 1.65 1.54
N GLY A 7 9.94 0.82 2.38
CA GLY A 7 9.96 -0.64 2.28
C GLY A 7 8.63 -1.19 1.79
N ALA A 8 8.52 -2.50 1.74
CA ALA A 8 7.31 -3.20 1.30
C ALA A 8 7.07 -4.46 2.13
N LEU A 9 5.81 -4.88 2.25
CA LEU A 9 5.49 -6.21 2.73
C LEU A 9 5.64 -7.23 1.60
N THR A 10 6.26 -8.35 1.92
CA THR A 10 6.50 -9.45 0.97
C THR A 10 6.37 -10.81 1.65
N ARG A 11 5.95 -11.82 0.89
CA ARG A 11 5.93 -13.24 1.31
C ARG A 11 7.25 -13.95 1.04
N ARG A 12 8.21 -13.26 0.40
CA ARG A 12 9.56 -13.79 0.18
C ARG A 12 10.32 -13.83 1.51
N ARG A 13 11.22 -14.81 1.67
CA ARG A 13 12.03 -14.97 2.88
C ARG A 13 13.20 -13.96 2.96
N VAL A 14 12.93 -12.69 2.68
CA VAL A 14 13.91 -11.60 2.73
C VAL A 14 13.40 -10.45 3.60
N GLY A 15 14.26 -9.80 4.32
CA GLY A 15 13.91 -8.72 5.24
C GLY A 15 13.54 -9.21 6.66
N MET A 16 13.03 -8.29 7.46
CA MET A 16 12.64 -8.53 8.85
C MET A 16 11.24 -9.16 8.93
N ARG A 17 10.96 -10.00 9.93
CA ARG A 17 9.60 -10.47 10.17
C ARG A 17 8.71 -9.27 10.52
N ALA A 18 7.65 -9.06 9.76
CA ALA A 18 6.78 -7.91 9.96
C ALA A 18 6.05 -7.95 11.31
N ALA A 19 5.74 -9.16 11.81
CA ALA A 19 5.11 -9.33 13.13
C ALA A 19 6.01 -8.93 14.31
N ASP A 20 7.33 -8.90 14.13
CA ASP A 20 8.29 -8.56 15.19
C ASP A 20 8.61 -7.06 15.27
N LEU A 21 8.03 -6.24 14.38
CA LEU A 21 8.28 -4.81 14.30
C LEU A 21 7.24 -3.98 15.06
N GLU A 22 7.64 -2.77 15.45
CA GLU A 22 6.71 -1.73 15.86
C GLU A 22 6.43 -0.79 14.68
N TYR A 23 5.22 -0.29 14.64
CA TYR A 23 4.70 0.59 13.60
C TYR A 23 4.17 1.88 14.21
N ALA A 24 4.52 3.00 13.62
CA ALA A 24 3.96 4.31 13.92
C ALA A 24 3.05 4.71 12.76
N VAL A 25 1.77 4.45 12.91
CA VAL A 25 0.78 4.73 11.88
C VAL A 25 0.40 6.19 11.96
N LEU A 26 0.75 6.92 10.92
CA LEU A 26 0.57 8.36 10.79
C LEU A 26 -0.56 8.66 9.81
N ASP A 27 -1.38 9.63 10.18
CA ASP A 27 -2.35 10.25 9.28
C ASP A 27 -2.45 11.75 9.60
N MET A 28 -2.86 12.56 8.62
CA MET A 28 -2.99 14.00 8.78
C MET A 28 -4.12 14.59 7.92
N GLU A 29 -4.78 15.61 8.48
CA GLU A 29 -5.67 16.48 7.72
C GLU A 29 -4.93 17.74 7.31
N THR A 30 -5.27 18.26 6.13
CA THR A 30 -4.52 19.36 5.51
C THR A 30 -5.44 20.38 4.85
N THR A 31 -4.98 21.61 4.71
CA THR A 31 -5.73 22.70 4.02
C THR A 31 -5.86 22.50 2.51
N GLY A 32 -5.23 21.45 1.95
CA GLY A 32 -5.22 21.17 0.51
C GLY A 32 -4.29 20.00 0.19
N LEU A 33 -4.12 19.68 -1.08
CA LEU A 33 -3.46 18.43 -1.49
C LEU A 33 -1.94 18.56 -1.71
N GLU A 34 -1.41 19.78 -1.93
CA GLU A 34 -0.02 19.96 -2.35
C GLU A 34 0.68 21.05 -1.52
N PRO A 35 1.67 20.68 -0.71
CA PRO A 35 2.41 21.66 0.11
C PRO A 35 3.12 22.74 -0.73
N ARG A 36 3.51 22.41 -1.97
CA ARG A 36 4.15 23.38 -2.87
C ARG A 36 3.21 24.48 -3.34
N GLU A 37 1.91 24.23 -3.28
CA GLU A 37 0.85 25.20 -3.57
C GLU A 37 0.37 25.93 -2.32
N GLY A 38 1.05 25.74 -1.19
CA GLY A 38 0.75 26.41 0.07
C GLY A 38 -0.16 25.65 1.02
N ALA A 39 -0.52 24.40 0.70
CA ALA A 39 -1.26 23.55 1.63
C ALA A 39 -0.46 23.26 2.91
N ARG A 40 -1.15 23.20 4.05
CA ARG A 40 -0.60 23.07 5.39
C ARG A 40 -1.30 21.98 6.19
N ILE A 41 -0.60 21.42 7.18
CA ILE A 41 -1.17 20.47 8.14
C ILE A 41 -2.10 21.22 9.10
N VAL A 42 -3.31 20.70 9.33
CA VAL A 42 -4.29 21.24 10.32
C VAL A 42 -4.61 20.24 11.43
N GLU A 43 -4.39 18.95 11.22
CA GLU A 43 -4.46 17.91 12.25
C GLU A 43 -3.40 16.85 11.95
N ILE A 44 -2.83 16.26 12.98
CA ILE A 44 -1.91 15.13 12.86
C ILE A 44 -2.17 14.12 13.96
N ALA A 45 -2.09 12.84 13.60
CA ALA A 45 -2.21 11.75 14.55
C ALA A 45 -1.18 10.65 14.29
N VAL A 46 -0.78 9.98 15.37
CA VAL A 46 0.06 8.79 15.32
C VAL A 46 -0.54 7.73 16.24
N VAL A 47 -0.69 6.53 15.70
CA VAL A 47 -1.08 5.32 16.45
C VAL A 47 0.10 4.36 16.42
N ARG A 48 0.76 4.15 17.56
CA ARG A 48 1.83 3.16 17.70
C ARG A 48 1.23 1.81 18.02
N VAL A 49 1.60 0.81 17.21
CA VAL A 49 1.16 -0.56 17.38
C VAL A 49 2.31 -1.53 17.17
N ARG A 50 2.22 -2.69 17.80
CA ARG A 50 3.08 -3.84 17.50
C ARG A 50 2.55 -4.60 16.30
N GLY A 51 3.38 -5.46 15.72
CA GLY A 51 2.97 -6.30 14.61
C GLY A 51 1.85 -7.30 14.93
N ASP A 52 1.59 -7.58 16.21
CA ASP A 52 0.45 -8.36 16.70
C ASP A 52 -0.84 -7.53 16.85
N GLY A 53 -0.81 -6.26 16.47
CA GLY A 53 -1.94 -5.32 16.58
C GLY A 53 -2.12 -4.70 17.96
N LYS A 54 -1.25 -5.01 18.94
CA LYS A 54 -1.33 -4.42 20.28
C LYS A 54 -1.00 -2.93 20.23
N LEU A 55 -1.94 -2.13 20.73
CA LEU A 55 -1.75 -0.69 20.89
C LEU A 55 -0.64 -0.40 21.92
N VAL A 56 0.30 0.44 21.55
CA VAL A 56 1.38 0.93 22.42
C VAL A 56 1.05 2.33 22.90
N GLU A 57 0.70 3.23 21.99
CA GLU A 57 0.41 4.62 22.27
C GLU A 57 -0.43 5.26 21.17
N GLU A 58 -1.25 6.25 21.52
CA GLU A 58 -1.97 7.10 20.58
C GLU A 58 -1.68 8.58 20.90
N PHE A 59 -1.57 9.36 19.84
CA PHE A 59 -1.39 10.80 19.93
C PHE A 59 -2.17 11.48 18.82
N SER A 60 -2.85 12.57 19.10
CA SER A 60 -3.41 13.46 18.09
C SER A 60 -3.44 14.91 18.58
N THR A 61 -3.35 15.84 17.67
CA THR A 61 -3.53 17.27 17.93
C THR A 61 -3.91 18.02 16.67
N LEU A 62 -4.74 19.05 16.83
CA LEU A 62 -4.84 20.09 15.82
C LEU A 62 -3.51 20.80 15.70
N VAL A 63 -3.24 21.37 14.53
CA VAL A 63 -2.03 22.14 14.22
C VAL A 63 -2.45 23.51 13.70
N ASP A 64 -1.82 24.56 14.18
CA ASP A 64 -1.96 25.90 13.61
C ASP A 64 -1.24 25.96 12.26
N PRO A 65 -1.97 26.03 11.13
CA PRO A 65 -1.35 26.04 9.81
C PRO A 65 -0.65 27.37 9.47
N ARG A 66 -0.91 28.42 10.24
CA ARG A 66 -0.49 29.81 9.95
C ARG A 66 -0.87 30.24 8.53
N ALA A 67 -1.97 29.74 8.04
CA ALA A 67 -2.56 30.00 6.75
C ALA A 67 -4.08 29.79 6.84
N PRO A 68 -4.87 30.32 5.89
CA PRO A 68 -6.30 30.04 5.84
C PRO A 68 -6.58 28.53 5.79
N VAL A 69 -7.60 28.09 6.54
CA VAL A 69 -8.00 26.69 6.59
C VAL A 69 -8.90 26.38 5.38
N GLY A 70 -8.40 25.53 4.48
CA GLY A 70 -9.17 24.95 3.36
C GLY A 70 -9.55 23.51 3.67
N GLY A 71 -10.38 22.88 2.81
CA GLY A 71 -10.75 21.47 2.92
C GLY A 71 -11.77 21.15 4.02
N GLN A 72 -12.44 22.16 4.59
CA GLN A 72 -13.43 22.01 5.66
C GLN A 72 -14.56 21.05 5.30
N GLU A 73 -14.92 20.98 4.04
CA GLU A 73 -15.95 20.07 3.52
C GLU A 73 -15.58 18.58 3.67
N PHE A 74 -14.29 18.27 3.84
CA PHE A 74 -13.79 16.90 4.04
C PHE A 74 -13.56 16.60 5.52
N HIS A 75 -12.74 17.40 6.21
CA HIS A 75 -12.31 17.13 7.59
C HIS A 75 -13.09 17.89 8.66
N GLY A 76 -13.91 18.86 8.27
CA GLY A 76 -14.75 19.64 9.20
C GLY A 76 -14.01 20.57 10.15
N ILE A 77 -12.71 20.83 9.96
CA ILE A 77 -11.92 21.74 10.79
C ILE A 77 -12.05 23.15 10.24
N GLY A 78 -12.52 24.09 11.08
CA GLY A 78 -12.61 25.49 10.74
C GLY A 78 -11.44 26.31 11.30
N GLU A 79 -11.31 27.58 10.85
CA GLU A 79 -10.26 28.49 11.36
C GLU A 79 -10.29 28.65 12.89
N GLY A 80 -11.50 28.72 13.48
CA GLY A 80 -11.67 28.81 14.92
C GLY A 80 -11.14 27.59 15.69
N ASP A 81 -11.12 26.42 15.07
CA ASP A 81 -10.65 25.18 15.68
C ASP A 81 -9.14 25.17 15.83
N THR A 82 -8.40 25.81 14.94
CA THR A 82 -6.92 25.85 14.99
C THR A 82 -6.36 26.96 15.89
N VAL A 83 -7.20 27.88 16.35
CA VAL A 83 -6.77 28.94 17.28
C VAL A 83 -6.21 28.35 18.58
N GLY A 84 -4.96 28.70 18.90
CA GLY A 84 -4.25 28.18 20.07
C GLY A 84 -3.78 26.74 19.96
N ALA A 85 -3.89 26.13 18.78
CA ALA A 85 -3.23 24.86 18.49
C ALA A 85 -1.70 25.04 18.36
N PRO A 86 -0.89 24.00 18.63
CA PRO A 86 0.55 24.07 18.43
C PRO A 86 0.88 24.19 16.93
N THR A 87 1.98 24.84 16.64
CA THR A 87 2.54 24.88 15.26
C THR A 87 3.25 23.57 14.91
N ALA A 88 3.50 23.34 13.63
CA ALA A 88 4.28 22.18 13.15
C ALA A 88 5.65 22.08 13.86
N ALA A 89 6.32 23.20 14.11
CA ALA A 89 7.59 23.22 14.84
C ALA A 89 7.47 22.75 16.31
N GLN A 90 6.36 23.09 16.97
CA GLN A 90 6.11 22.65 18.33
C GLN A 90 5.71 21.17 18.41
N VAL A 91 5.07 20.63 17.37
CA VAL A 91 4.68 19.23 17.29
C VAL A 91 5.87 18.30 16.95
N THR A 92 6.84 18.80 16.19
CA THR A 92 7.96 18.00 15.67
C THR A 92 8.74 17.20 16.71
N PRO A 93 9.10 17.71 17.89
CA PRO A 93 9.80 16.91 18.91
C PRO A 93 8.99 15.68 19.34
N ARG A 94 7.69 15.88 19.62
CA ARG A 94 6.80 14.79 20.02
C ARG A 94 6.64 13.74 18.91
N LEU A 95 6.51 14.18 17.66
CA LEU A 95 6.49 13.25 16.52
C LEU A 95 7.80 12.48 16.39
N THR A 96 8.94 13.11 16.59
CA THR A 96 10.23 12.44 16.57
C THR A 96 10.29 11.28 17.57
N GLU A 97 9.77 11.49 18.78
CA GLU A 97 9.66 10.43 19.80
C GLU A 97 8.74 9.29 19.32
N LEU A 98 7.54 9.64 18.85
CA LEU A 98 6.53 8.67 18.40
C LEU A 98 6.97 7.85 17.20
N LEU A 99 7.77 8.41 16.31
CA LEU A 99 8.28 7.73 15.12
C LEU A 99 9.60 6.98 15.37
N SER A 100 10.27 7.26 16.51
CA SER A 100 11.55 6.64 16.87
C SER A 100 11.43 5.14 17.07
N GLY A 101 12.31 4.37 16.45
CA GLY A 101 12.36 2.90 16.58
C GLY A 101 11.23 2.14 15.89
N ALA A 102 10.35 2.81 15.15
CA ALA A 102 9.21 2.22 14.47
C ALA A 102 9.29 2.39 12.94
N VAL A 103 8.58 1.54 12.21
CA VAL A 103 8.29 1.76 10.79
C VAL A 103 7.14 2.76 10.69
N VAL A 104 7.34 3.88 10.01
CA VAL A 104 6.29 4.87 9.73
C VAL A 104 5.33 4.31 8.70
N VAL A 105 4.05 4.32 9.01
CA VAL A 105 3.00 3.72 8.16
C VAL A 105 1.94 4.76 7.83
N GLY A 106 1.41 4.71 6.61
CA GLY A 106 0.25 5.49 6.19
C GLY A 106 -0.50 4.76 5.08
N HIS A 107 -1.74 5.20 4.83
CA HIS A 107 -2.53 4.69 3.72
C HIS A 107 -2.45 5.69 2.55
N ASN A 108 -1.55 5.50 1.62
CA ASN A 108 -1.04 6.43 0.63
C ASN A 108 0.09 7.33 1.18
N LEU A 109 1.03 6.71 1.89
CA LEU A 109 2.13 7.38 2.61
C LEU A 109 2.97 8.36 1.75
N ASP A 110 2.84 8.31 0.43
CA ASP A 110 3.45 9.32 -0.45
C ASP A 110 2.82 10.72 -0.25
N PHE A 111 1.56 10.78 0.19
CA PHE A 111 0.89 12.04 0.53
C PHE A 111 1.48 12.63 1.81
N GLU A 112 1.48 11.87 2.90
CA GLU A 112 2.01 12.30 4.19
C GLU A 112 3.49 12.67 4.10
N GLN A 113 4.27 11.90 3.33
CA GLN A 113 5.70 12.17 3.12
C GLN A 113 5.97 13.56 2.53
N ARG A 114 5.08 14.09 1.67
CA ARG A 114 5.23 15.44 1.10
C ARG A 114 5.09 16.51 2.17
N PHE A 115 4.13 16.38 3.08
CA PHE A 115 3.92 17.31 4.19
C PHE A 115 4.99 17.17 5.26
N LEU A 116 5.40 15.94 5.60
CA LEU A 116 6.56 15.72 6.47
C LEU A 116 7.80 16.45 5.94
N ALA A 117 8.06 16.34 4.64
CA ALA A 117 9.21 16.99 3.99
C ALA A 117 9.11 18.52 3.99
N ALA A 118 7.90 19.05 3.77
CA ALA A 118 7.70 20.48 3.61
C ALA A 118 7.65 21.25 4.95
N GLU A 119 7.07 20.65 5.98
CA GLU A 119 6.81 21.36 7.25
C GLU A 119 7.60 20.84 8.44
N LEU A 120 7.76 19.53 8.59
CA LEU A 120 8.33 18.94 9.79
C LEU A 120 9.85 18.69 9.67
N VAL A 121 10.36 18.35 8.50
CA VAL A 121 11.81 18.25 8.27
C VAL A 121 12.52 19.60 8.50
N PRO A 122 12.04 20.74 7.97
CA PRO A 122 12.60 22.04 8.29
C PRO A 122 12.50 22.38 9.78
N ALA A 123 11.52 21.82 10.49
CA ALA A 123 11.33 21.99 11.94
C ALA A 123 12.17 21.00 12.78
N GLY A 124 13.00 20.17 12.16
CA GLY A 124 13.93 19.28 12.85
C GLY A 124 13.53 17.79 12.85
N LEU A 125 12.48 17.38 12.14
CA LEU A 125 12.16 15.96 12.01
C LEU A 125 13.30 15.22 11.31
N PRO A 126 13.85 14.13 11.89
CA PRO A 126 14.91 13.35 11.26
C PRO A 126 14.47 12.73 9.93
N THR A 127 15.36 12.73 8.94
CA THR A 127 15.14 12.11 7.64
C THR A 127 15.65 10.67 7.56
N GLY A 128 15.24 9.95 6.52
CA GLY A 128 15.68 8.58 6.25
C GLY A 128 15.06 7.53 7.16
N GLN A 129 13.90 7.83 7.77
CA GLN A 129 13.12 6.89 8.55
C GLN A 129 12.54 5.79 7.66
N SER A 130 12.29 4.62 8.25
CA SER A 130 11.68 3.47 7.56
C SER A 130 10.20 3.74 7.29
N GLY A 131 9.72 3.52 6.08
CA GLY A 131 8.33 3.75 5.69
C GLY A 131 7.66 2.53 5.09
N LEU A 132 6.36 2.37 5.30
CA LEU A 132 5.52 1.32 4.73
C LEU A 132 4.16 1.91 4.32
N CYS A 133 3.79 1.77 3.05
CA CYS A 133 2.49 2.19 2.54
C CYS A 133 1.51 1.01 2.53
N THR A 134 0.43 1.08 3.32
CA THR A 134 -0.59 0.02 3.37
C THR A 134 -1.39 -0.08 2.08
N LEU A 135 -1.61 1.03 1.36
CA LEU A 135 -2.23 1.02 0.04
C LEU A 135 -1.44 0.16 -0.96
N ARG A 136 -0.11 0.37 -1.03
CA ARG A 136 0.77 -0.43 -1.88
C ARG A 136 0.82 -1.89 -1.44
N ALA A 137 0.85 -2.13 -0.13
CA ALA A 137 0.84 -3.48 0.43
C ALA A 137 -0.44 -4.24 0.07
N LEU A 138 -1.61 -3.61 0.23
CA LEU A 138 -2.89 -4.20 -0.17
C LEU A 138 -2.95 -4.50 -1.67
N ARG A 139 -2.60 -3.53 -2.52
CA ARG A 139 -2.60 -3.73 -3.97
C ARG A 139 -1.68 -4.86 -4.40
N SER A 140 -0.52 -5.00 -3.75
CA SER A 140 0.45 -6.06 -4.01
C SER A 140 -0.06 -7.44 -3.60
N GLN A 141 -0.74 -7.55 -2.45
CA GLN A 141 -0.98 -8.82 -1.76
C GLN A 141 -2.42 -9.32 -1.86
N VAL A 142 -3.41 -8.43 -1.98
CA VAL A 142 -4.83 -8.74 -1.77
C VAL A 142 -5.66 -8.37 -3.01
N GLU A 143 -6.67 -9.18 -3.32
CA GLU A 143 -7.64 -8.91 -4.39
C GLU A 143 -8.80 -8.09 -3.82
N LEU A 144 -8.89 -6.81 -4.20
CA LEU A 144 -10.00 -5.92 -3.90
C LEU A 144 -10.44 -5.20 -5.18
N ASP A 145 -11.68 -4.75 -5.21
CA ASP A 145 -12.23 -3.87 -6.25
C ASP A 145 -11.87 -2.39 -6.00
N ARG A 146 -11.69 -2.01 -4.74
CA ARG A 146 -11.32 -0.66 -4.28
C ARG A 146 -10.36 -0.75 -3.11
N TYR A 147 -9.37 0.12 -3.11
CA TYR A 147 -8.30 0.13 -2.12
C TYR A 147 -8.27 1.39 -1.26
N SER A 148 -9.26 2.31 -1.37
CA SER A 148 -9.39 3.43 -0.41
C SER A 148 -9.56 2.90 1.00
N LEU A 149 -9.03 3.61 2.00
CA LEU A 149 -8.98 3.13 3.38
C LEU A 149 -10.35 2.65 3.92
N PRO A 150 -11.45 3.41 3.78
CA PRO A 150 -12.74 2.94 4.27
C PRO A 150 -13.25 1.69 3.55
N LYS A 151 -13.12 1.66 2.20
CA LYS A 151 -13.61 0.51 1.41
C LYS A 151 -12.74 -0.73 1.63
N ALA A 152 -11.44 -0.58 1.73
CA ALA A 152 -10.54 -1.67 2.07
C ALA A 152 -10.84 -2.23 3.47
N SER A 153 -10.99 -1.38 4.48
CA SER A 153 -11.36 -1.79 5.84
C SER A 153 -12.66 -2.60 5.83
N TYR A 154 -13.72 -2.09 5.21
CA TYR A 154 -14.99 -2.80 5.10
C TYR A 154 -14.86 -4.15 4.37
N ARG A 155 -14.12 -4.19 3.26
CA ARG A 155 -13.93 -5.43 2.49
C ARG A 155 -13.12 -6.49 3.26
N LEU A 156 -12.19 -6.07 4.10
CA LEU A 156 -11.37 -6.98 4.89
C LEU A 156 -12.08 -7.49 6.14
N SER A 157 -12.74 -6.61 6.88
CA SER A 157 -13.32 -6.94 8.19
C SER A 157 -14.84 -7.03 8.19
N GLY A 158 -15.52 -6.40 7.25
CA GLY A 158 -16.98 -6.24 7.21
C GLY A 158 -17.47 -5.04 7.99
N ASP A 159 -16.59 -4.28 8.63
CA ASP A 159 -16.92 -3.09 9.43
C ASP A 159 -16.40 -1.83 8.76
N TRP A 160 -17.22 -0.79 8.72
CA TRP A 160 -16.77 0.53 8.31
C TRP A 160 -15.95 1.16 9.43
N PRO A 161 -14.81 1.81 9.12
CA PRO A 161 -14.04 2.50 10.13
C PRO A 161 -14.85 3.66 10.72
N THR A 162 -14.68 3.87 12.02
CA THR A 162 -15.28 5.00 12.75
C THR A 162 -14.33 6.20 12.77
N GLY A 163 -14.89 7.40 12.84
CA GLY A 163 -14.08 8.63 12.91
C GLY A 163 -13.36 8.96 11.60
N GLN A 164 -13.91 8.55 10.45
CA GLN A 164 -13.38 8.93 9.14
C GLN A 164 -13.27 10.45 9.02
N HIS A 165 -12.26 10.89 8.28
CA HIS A 165 -11.92 12.31 8.12
C HIS A 165 -11.53 13.00 9.45
N THR A 166 -11.00 12.24 10.38
CA THR A 166 -10.18 12.73 11.49
C THR A 166 -8.85 12.00 11.45
N ALA A 167 -7.74 12.70 11.61
CA ALA A 167 -6.42 12.07 11.53
C ALA A 167 -6.29 10.86 12.49
N LEU A 168 -6.85 10.93 13.70
CA LEU A 168 -6.80 9.80 14.63
C LEU A 168 -7.69 8.63 14.19
N GLY A 169 -8.88 8.89 13.63
CA GLY A 169 -9.78 7.86 13.13
C GLY A 169 -9.18 7.09 11.96
N ASP A 170 -8.58 7.82 11.02
CA ASP A 170 -7.97 7.21 9.83
C ASP A 170 -6.64 6.52 10.17
N ALA A 171 -5.84 7.06 11.09
CA ALA A 171 -4.66 6.36 11.62
C ALA A 171 -5.03 5.04 12.33
N ARG A 172 -6.11 5.01 13.13
CA ARG A 172 -6.63 3.80 13.77
C ARG A 172 -7.12 2.77 12.74
N ALA A 173 -7.87 3.23 11.73
CA ALA A 173 -8.33 2.37 10.64
C ALA A 173 -7.16 1.75 9.87
N CYS A 174 -6.14 2.55 9.56
CA CYS A 174 -4.92 2.10 8.89
C CYS A 174 -4.12 1.11 9.76
N ALA A 175 -4.00 1.37 11.07
CA ALA A 175 -3.33 0.47 12.02
C ALA A 175 -4.06 -0.88 12.14
N LYS A 176 -5.39 -0.85 12.25
CA LYS A 176 -6.23 -2.07 12.24
C LYS A 176 -6.04 -2.85 10.94
N LEU A 177 -6.10 -2.17 9.81
CA LEU A 177 -5.91 -2.78 8.49
C LEU A 177 -4.53 -3.47 8.37
N LEU A 178 -3.46 -2.83 8.85
CA LEU A 178 -2.13 -3.45 8.88
C LEU A 178 -2.12 -4.70 9.77
N ALA A 179 -2.67 -4.61 10.98
CA ALA A 179 -2.73 -5.72 11.92
C ALA A 179 -3.53 -6.92 11.34
N GLU A 180 -4.67 -6.65 10.68
CA GLU A 180 -5.47 -7.65 9.97
C GLU A 180 -4.65 -8.33 8.85
N MET A 181 -3.89 -7.55 8.07
CA MET A 181 -3.03 -8.11 7.03
C MET A 181 -1.96 -9.04 7.63
N LEU A 182 -1.31 -8.64 8.71
CA LEU A 182 -0.26 -9.43 9.35
C LEU A 182 -0.79 -10.70 9.99
N ALA A 183 -1.96 -10.61 10.65
CA ALA A 183 -2.58 -11.75 11.35
C ALA A 183 -3.15 -12.82 10.39
N ASN A 184 -3.62 -12.41 9.21
CA ASN A 184 -4.34 -13.28 8.27
C ASN A 184 -3.53 -13.66 7.02
N ALA A 185 -2.23 -13.32 6.98
CA ALA A 185 -1.39 -13.65 5.84
C ALA A 185 -1.21 -15.16 5.67
N PRO A 186 -1.16 -15.67 4.43
CA PRO A 186 -0.88 -17.10 4.17
C PRO A 186 0.61 -17.41 4.41
N GLY A 187 1.10 -17.19 5.61
CA GLY A 187 2.47 -17.30 6.04
C GLY A 187 3.06 -15.99 6.56
N ASP A 188 4.31 -16.03 7.03
CA ASP A 188 4.98 -14.86 7.61
C ASP A 188 5.23 -13.78 6.55
N LEU A 189 4.59 -12.64 6.71
CA LEU A 189 4.97 -11.44 5.95
C LEU A 189 6.29 -10.89 6.48
N ARG A 190 7.11 -10.40 5.56
CA ARG A 190 8.36 -9.73 5.87
C ARG A 190 8.35 -8.30 5.37
N TYR A 191 9.00 -7.44 6.12
CA TYR A 191 9.25 -6.06 5.73
C TYR A 191 10.59 -5.98 5.01
N GLY A 192 10.55 -5.71 3.71
CA GLY A 192 11.70 -5.55 2.82
C GLY A 192 12.10 -4.09 2.69
N GLY A 193 12.44 -3.46 3.80
CA GLY A 193 12.92 -2.08 3.87
C GLY A 193 14.08 -1.93 4.85
N PRO A 194 14.58 -0.69 5.06
CA PRO A 194 15.62 -0.43 6.06
C PRO A 194 15.10 -0.72 7.46
N ALA A 195 15.98 -1.12 8.37
CA ALA A 195 15.64 -1.29 9.79
C ALA A 195 15.19 0.06 10.40
N PRO A 196 14.17 0.05 11.28
CA PRO A 196 13.78 1.24 12.03
C PRO A 196 14.96 1.82 12.81
N ARG A 197 15.06 3.14 12.85
CA ARG A 197 16.13 3.85 13.55
C ARG A 197 15.56 4.57 14.76
N SER A 198 16.26 4.46 15.89
CA SER A 198 15.95 5.27 17.07
C SER A 198 16.53 6.67 16.93
N PHE A 199 15.77 7.65 17.38
CA PHE A 199 16.16 9.05 17.43
C PHE A 199 16.00 9.55 18.86
N THR A 200 16.94 10.35 19.30
CA THR A 200 16.84 11.02 20.61
C THR A 200 16.45 12.47 20.37
N VAL A 201 15.38 12.90 20.99
CA VAL A 201 15.04 14.33 21.09
C VAL A 201 15.89 14.90 22.20
N PRO A 202 16.73 15.92 21.95
CA PRO A 202 17.45 16.58 23.05
C PRO A 202 16.45 17.13 24.07
N ALA A 203 16.69 16.83 25.34
CA ALA A 203 15.94 17.45 26.42
C ALA A 203 16.30 18.95 26.45
N ASP A 204 15.42 19.77 25.89
CA ASP A 204 15.55 21.23 25.97
C ASP A 204 14.74 21.72 27.18
N GLY A 205 15.44 21.85 28.30
CA GLY A 205 14.84 22.34 29.56
C GLY A 205 14.32 23.79 29.49
N THR A 206 14.52 24.47 28.36
CA THR A 206 14.05 25.84 28.11
C THR A 206 12.73 25.92 27.36
N ARG A 207 12.23 24.78 26.83
CA ARG A 207 10.98 24.77 26.10
C ARG A 207 9.78 24.84 27.01
N GLU A 208 8.90 25.82 26.76
CA GLU A 208 7.59 25.82 27.38
C GLU A 208 6.80 24.56 27.06
N PRO A 209 6.02 24.03 28.03
CA PRO A 209 5.16 22.88 27.82
C PRO A 209 4.18 23.15 26.65
N VAL A 210 4.16 22.29 25.65
CA VAL A 210 3.23 22.42 24.53
C VAL A 210 1.85 21.95 24.97
N ARG A 211 0.85 22.81 24.77
CA ARG A 211 -0.55 22.45 25.01
C ARG A 211 -1.11 21.76 23.77
N TRP A 212 -1.31 20.44 23.86
CA TRP A 212 -1.95 19.67 22.81
C TRP A 212 -3.43 20.00 22.72
N LYS A 213 -3.96 20.00 21.48
CA LYS A 213 -5.36 20.30 21.20
C LYS A 213 -5.97 19.17 20.36
N PRO A 214 -6.25 17.99 20.95
CA PRO A 214 -6.89 16.91 20.21
C PRO A 214 -8.33 17.28 19.86
N ARG A 215 -8.86 16.73 18.77
CA ARG A 215 -10.27 16.87 18.41
C ARG A 215 -11.14 16.15 19.43
N THR A 216 -12.12 16.85 19.98
CA THR A 216 -13.06 16.30 20.98
C THR A 216 -13.99 15.25 20.38
N SER A 217 -14.19 15.26 19.06
CA SER A 217 -15.02 14.30 18.34
C SER A 217 -14.35 12.93 18.13
N ALA A 218 -13.03 12.81 18.37
CA ALA A 218 -12.35 11.52 18.25
C ALA A 218 -12.83 10.58 19.38
N PRO A 219 -13.38 9.40 19.07
CA PRO A 219 -13.84 8.47 20.09
C PRO A 219 -12.66 8.02 20.95
N PRO A 220 -12.84 7.93 22.29
CA PRO A 220 -11.81 7.33 23.14
C PRO A 220 -11.69 5.82 22.87
N GLY A 221 -10.51 5.29 23.02
CA GLY A 221 -10.29 3.86 23.04
C GLY A 221 -9.32 3.37 21.96
N GLY A 222 -8.67 2.26 22.22
CA GLY A 222 -7.69 1.61 21.36
C GLY A 222 -8.29 0.96 20.12
N LEU A 223 -7.48 0.20 19.42
CA LEU A 223 -7.91 -0.56 18.25
C LEU A 223 -9.04 -1.53 18.62
N ALA A 224 -10.07 -1.58 17.79
CA ALA A 224 -11.07 -2.61 17.90
C ALA A 224 -10.43 -4.00 17.75
N PRO A 225 -10.97 -5.06 18.38
CA PRO A 225 -10.50 -6.42 18.18
C PRO A 225 -10.40 -6.75 16.69
N LEU A 226 -9.40 -7.55 16.32
CA LEU A 226 -9.24 -8.05 14.96
C LEU A 226 -10.50 -8.87 14.59
N SER A 227 -11.03 -8.62 13.42
CA SER A 227 -12.20 -9.30 12.87
C SER A 227 -11.78 -10.46 11.96
N SER A 228 -12.76 -11.25 11.52
CA SER A 228 -12.49 -12.31 10.55
C SER A 228 -12.09 -11.72 9.21
N TRP A 229 -11.00 -12.24 8.65
CA TRP A 229 -10.53 -11.86 7.33
C TRP A 229 -11.49 -12.35 6.23
N ARG A 230 -11.93 -11.46 5.36
CA ARG A 230 -12.91 -11.74 4.30
C ARG A 230 -12.36 -11.59 2.89
N ALA A 231 -11.19 -11.01 2.74
CA ALA A 231 -10.59 -10.78 1.44
C ALA A 231 -9.78 -11.98 0.95
N ARG A 232 -9.53 -11.99 -0.35
CA ARG A 232 -8.75 -13.04 -0.99
C ARG A 232 -7.30 -12.58 -1.19
N TRP A 233 -6.36 -13.38 -0.76
CA TRP A 233 -4.95 -13.17 -1.04
C TRP A 233 -4.64 -13.50 -2.50
N ARG A 234 -3.84 -12.68 -3.15
CA ARG A 234 -3.35 -12.99 -4.50
C ARG A 234 -2.52 -14.27 -4.46
N PRO A 235 -2.65 -15.17 -5.45
CA PRO A 235 -1.79 -16.35 -5.57
C PRO A 235 -0.30 -15.97 -5.62
N GLN A 236 0.01 -14.88 -6.32
CA GLN A 236 1.35 -14.28 -6.35
C GLN A 236 1.28 -12.79 -6.03
N GLU A 237 2.21 -12.33 -5.19
CA GLU A 237 2.34 -10.89 -4.93
C GLU A 237 2.72 -10.12 -6.19
N LEU A 238 2.15 -8.94 -6.36
CA LEU A 238 2.59 -7.97 -7.36
C LEU A 238 3.80 -7.20 -6.83
N ASP A 239 4.58 -6.61 -7.74
CA ASP A 239 5.68 -5.74 -7.34
C ASP A 239 5.12 -4.49 -6.62
N PRO A 240 5.45 -4.27 -5.34
CA PRO A 240 4.94 -3.13 -4.59
C PRO A 240 5.33 -1.77 -5.20
N LEU A 241 6.43 -1.68 -5.94
CA LEU A 241 6.84 -0.46 -6.62
C LEU A 241 5.86 -0.06 -7.73
N LEU A 242 5.25 -1.03 -8.38
CA LEU A 242 4.24 -0.81 -9.43
C LEU A 242 2.84 -0.55 -8.85
N CYS A 243 2.66 -0.71 -7.53
CA CYS A 243 1.38 -0.55 -6.85
C CYS A 243 1.14 0.85 -6.27
N GLY A 244 2.00 1.82 -6.60
CA GLY A 244 1.83 3.22 -6.22
C GLY A 244 0.79 3.95 -7.06
N GLY A 245 0.53 5.20 -6.69
CA GLY A 245 -0.40 6.08 -7.40
C GLY A 245 -1.74 6.27 -6.68
N VAL A 246 -2.49 7.26 -7.12
CA VAL A 246 -3.77 7.64 -6.54
C VAL A 246 -4.89 6.70 -7.03
N PHE A 247 -6.09 6.81 -6.48
CA PHE A 247 -7.22 5.91 -6.71
C PHE A 247 -7.82 6.00 -8.14
N GLY A 248 -8.72 5.10 -8.47
CA GLY A 248 -9.45 5.09 -9.74
C GLY A 248 -8.75 4.28 -10.82
N ASP A 249 -8.20 4.93 -11.84
CA ASP A 249 -7.56 4.24 -12.99
C ASP A 249 -6.39 3.35 -12.56
N THR A 250 -5.70 3.71 -11.46
CA THR A 250 -4.64 2.88 -10.90
C THR A 250 -5.16 1.56 -10.35
N ASP A 251 -6.32 1.56 -9.66
CA ASP A 251 -6.91 0.32 -9.13
C ASP A 251 -7.32 -0.61 -10.28
N ARG A 252 -7.85 -0.05 -11.36
CA ARG A 252 -8.16 -0.79 -12.58
C ARG A 252 -6.91 -1.37 -13.24
N ALA A 253 -5.86 -0.59 -13.42
CA ALA A 253 -4.58 -1.05 -13.95
C ALA A 253 -3.95 -2.17 -13.10
N ILE A 254 -4.04 -2.07 -11.77
CA ILE A 254 -3.60 -3.10 -10.83
C ILE A 254 -4.42 -4.40 -11.02
N ALA A 255 -5.74 -4.31 -11.17
CA ALA A 255 -6.59 -5.47 -11.42
C ALA A 255 -6.25 -6.15 -12.75
N GLU A 256 -5.99 -5.38 -13.79
CA GLU A 256 -5.57 -5.90 -15.11
C GLU A 256 -4.19 -6.59 -15.04
N MET A 257 -3.21 -5.98 -14.38
CA MET A 257 -1.90 -6.60 -14.15
C MET A 257 -2.00 -7.92 -13.37
N ALA A 258 -2.86 -7.95 -12.34
CA ALA A 258 -3.07 -9.14 -11.54
C ALA A 258 -3.68 -10.28 -12.37
N ALA A 259 -4.74 -9.99 -13.13
CA ALA A 259 -5.39 -10.97 -14.00
C ALA A 259 -4.42 -11.56 -15.03
N HIS A 260 -3.58 -10.73 -15.63
CA HIS A 260 -2.58 -11.18 -16.61
C HIS A 260 -1.50 -12.06 -15.97
N ARG A 261 -1.07 -11.74 -14.75
CA ARG A 261 -0.08 -12.53 -14.00
C ARG A 261 -0.65 -13.87 -13.56
N ASP A 262 -1.90 -13.89 -13.09
CA ASP A 262 -2.58 -15.11 -12.67
C ASP A 262 -2.83 -16.04 -13.85
N THR A 263 -3.14 -15.52 -15.03
CA THR A 263 -3.28 -16.31 -16.26
C THR A 263 -1.96 -17.01 -16.61
N ARG A 264 -0.85 -16.27 -16.64
CA ARG A 264 0.48 -16.85 -16.89
C ARG A 264 0.88 -17.89 -15.85
N PHE A 265 0.50 -17.68 -14.58
CA PHE A 265 0.77 -18.66 -13.52
C PHE A 265 -0.02 -19.94 -13.72
N ARG A 266 -1.32 -19.84 -14.05
CA ARG A 266 -2.17 -21.01 -14.37
C ARG A 266 -1.67 -21.76 -15.59
N GLU A 267 -1.25 -21.07 -16.63
CA GLU A 267 -0.65 -21.69 -17.83
C GLU A 267 0.63 -22.45 -17.49
N ARG A 268 1.50 -21.89 -16.64
CA ARG A 268 2.71 -22.58 -16.17
C ARG A 268 2.39 -23.81 -15.33
N LEU A 269 1.42 -23.73 -14.43
CA LEU A 269 0.97 -24.88 -13.63
C LEU A 269 0.36 -25.97 -14.51
N ALA A 270 -0.46 -25.60 -15.50
CA ALA A 270 -1.04 -26.53 -16.44
C ALA A 270 0.04 -27.22 -17.30
N ALA A 271 1.05 -26.48 -17.73
CA ALA A 271 2.18 -27.04 -18.47
C ALA A 271 2.98 -28.05 -17.61
N VAL A 272 3.24 -27.72 -16.34
CA VAL A 272 3.91 -28.65 -15.40
C VAL A 272 3.04 -29.89 -15.17
N ALA A 273 1.73 -29.72 -14.94
CA ALA A 273 0.80 -30.84 -14.74
C ALA A 273 0.71 -31.75 -16.00
N ALA A 274 0.71 -31.16 -17.18
CA ALA A 274 0.71 -31.93 -18.44
C ALA A 274 1.99 -32.77 -18.61
N VAL A 275 3.15 -32.20 -18.26
CA VAL A 275 4.43 -32.93 -18.31
C VAL A 275 4.47 -34.06 -17.27
N THR A 276 4.05 -33.80 -16.03
CA THR A 276 4.03 -34.79 -14.94
C THR A 276 2.96 -35.86 -15.17
N GLY A 277 1.77 -35.48 -15.67
CA GLY A 277 0.69 -36.39 -16.04
C GLY A 277 1.06 -37.31 -17.22
N GLY A 278 1.78 -36.78 -18.23
CA GLY A 278 2.30 -37.55 -19.34
C GLY A 278 3.35 -38.61 -18.91
N ILE A 279 4.15 -38.32 -17.91
CA ILE A 279 5.14 -39.24 -17.30
C ILE A 279 4.45 -40.37 -16.53
N ALA A 280 3.34 -40.06 -15.84
CA ALA A 280 2.57 -41.05 -15.06
C ALA A 280 1.77 -42.04 -15.97
N ALA A 281 1.41 -41.61 -17.18
CA ALA A 281 0.64 -42.42 -18.15
C ALA A 281 1.47 -43.45 -18.88
N THR A 282 2.80 -43.38 -18.87
CA THR A 282 3.69 -44.35 -19.49
C THR A 282 4.14 -45.40 -18.48
N ALA A 283 4.21 -46.69 -18.89
CA ALA A 283 4.67 -47.81 -18.03
C ALA A 283 6.07 -47.58 -17.40
N ALA A 284 6.82 -46.63 -17.91
CA ALA A 284 8.09 -46.14 -17.38
C ALA A 284 7.93 -45.07 -16.27
N GLY A 285 6.73 -44.53 -16.04
CA GLY A 285 6.48 -43.44 -15.10
C GLY A 285 6.85 -43.81 -13.65
N GLY A 286 6.63 -45.05 -13.24
CA GLY A 286 7.00 -45.50 -11.89
C GLY A 286 8.52 -45.56 -11.66
N LEU A 287 9.30 -45.78 -12.69
CA LEU A 287 10.77 -45.84 -12.61
C LEU A 287 11.37 -44.41 -12.62
N LEU A 288 10.80 -43.52 -13.39
CA LEU A 288 11.24 -42.12 -13.50
C LEU A 288 10.91 -41.31 -12.20
N VAL A 289 9.77 -41.57 -11.56
CA VAL A 289 9.43 -40.97 -10.28
C VAL A 289 10.39 -41.42 -9.17
N ARG A 290 10.83 -42.69 -9.23
CA ARG A 290 11.84 -43.21 -8.30
C ARG A 290 13.23 -42.61 -8.53
N MET A 291 13.61 -42.42 -9.82
CA MET A 291 14.92 -41.85 -10.18
C MET A 291 14.96 -40.31 -9.93
N ALA A 292 13.83 -39.59 -10.03
CA ALA A 292 13.74 -38.17 -9.69
C ALA A 292 13.78 -37.91 -8.16
N GLY A 293 13.34 -38.86 -7.35
CA GLY A 293 13.44 -38.80 -5.89
C GLY A 293 14.87 -39.04 -5.36
N GLU A 294 15.71 -39.68 -6.15
CA GLU A 294 17.09 -40.01 -5.72
C GLU A 294 18.17 -39.05 -6.26
N ARG A 295 17.84 -38.19 -7.23
CA ARG A 295 18.75 -37.19 -7.78
C ARG A 295 18.13 -35.79 -7.57
N GLY A 296 18.68 -35.05 -6.61
CA GLY A 296 18.17 -33.72 -6.23
C GLY A 296 17.96 -32.78 -7.44
N GLY A 297 16.98 -31.93 -7.32
CA GLY A 297 16.46 -30.80 -8.10
C GLY A 297 16.97 -30.41 -9.49
N GLU A 298 18.15 -30.82 -9.91
CA GLU A 298 18.74 -30.50 -11.21
C GLU A 298 18.15 -31.33 -12.35
N GLY A 299 17.81 -32.60 -12.09
CA GLY A 299 17.22 -33.49 -13.08
C GLY A 299 15.82 -33.07 -13.54
N LEU A 300 15.04 -32.41 -12.69
CA LEU A 300 13.68 -31.99 -13.03
C LEU A 300 13.68 -30.77 -13.96
N ARG A 301 14.63 -29.86 -13.80
CA ARG A 301 14.79 -28.70 -14.72
C ARG A 301 15.16 -29.14 -16.12
N ASP A 302 16.06 -30.09 -16.24
CA ASP A 302 16.55 -30.61 -17.53
C ASP A 302 15.48 -31.43 -18.28
N LEU A 303 14.58 -32.09 -17.53
CA LEU A 303 13.44 -32.83 -18.09
C LEU A 303 12.32 -31.90 -18.60
N VAL A 304 12.04 -30.83 -17.86
CA VAL A 304 11.07 -29.79 -18.23
C VAL A 304 11.56 -29.04 -19.49
N ASP A 305 12.85 -28.71 -19.54
CA ASP A 305 13.43 -28.02 -20.69
C ASP A 305 13.45 -28.93 -21.97
N ARG A 306 13.66 -30.22 -21.84
CA ARG A 306 13.57 -31.18 -22.93
C ARG A 306 12.12 -31.40 -23.37
N GLY A 307 11.16 -31.49 -22.45
CA GLY A 307 9.73 -31.61 -22.77
C GLY A 307 9.19 -30.41 -23.54
N LEU A 308 9.64 -29.20 -23.17
CA LEU A 308 9.27 -27.96 -23.85
C LEU A 308 9.89 -27.84 -25.26
N ARG A 309 11.03 -28.48 -25.53
CA ARG A 309 11.69 -28.50 -26.85
C ARG A 309 11.10 -29.55 -27.80
N SER A 310 10.58 -30.66 -27.28
CA SER A 310 9.97 -31.71 -28.10
C SER A 310 8.54 -31.40 -28.58
N GLY A 311 7.85 -30.44 -27.95
CA GLY A 311 6.52 -29.97 -28.36
C GLY A 311 6.49 -29.03 -29.58
N ARG A 312 7.65 -28.70 -30.16
CA ARG A 312 7.73 -27.82 -31.36
C ARG A 312 7.88 -28.57 -32.70
N GLY A 313 7.24 -29.68 -32.84
CA GLY A 313 7.36 -30.47 -34.08
C GLY A 313 6.04 -31.07 -34.55
N LEU A 314 5.08 -30.28 -35.00
CA LEU A 314 4.05 -30.72 -35.92
C LEU A 314 3.97 -29.75 -37.11
N PRO A 315 3.98 -30.24 -38.33
CA PRO A 315 4.11 -29.41 -39.53
C PRO A 315 2.80 -28.69 -39.86
N ALA A 316 2.91 -27.42 -40.18
CA ALA A 316 1.83 -26.61 -40.72
C ALA A 316 1.40 -27.16 -42.11
N GLY A 317 0.16 -27.65 -42.21
CA GLY A 317 -0.51 -27.92 -43.46
C GLY A 317 -0.74 -26.62 -44.23
N ARG A 318 -0.25 -26.61 -45.48
CA ARG A 318 -0.57 -25.62 -46.51
C ARG A 318 -2.03 -25.72 -46.92
N ASN A 319 -2.72 -24.59 -47.01
CA ASN A 319 -3.70 -24.21 -48.06
C ASN A 319 -3.87 -22.71 -47.96
N GLY A 320 -3.67 -22.04 -48.90
CA GLY A 320 -3.86 -21.45 -50.14
C GLY A 320 -5.22 -20.74 -50.27
N GLY A 321 -5.23 -19.44 -50.60
CA GLY A 321 -6.47 -18.73 -50.91
C GLY A 321 -6.35 -17.21 -50.77
N ASP A 322 -5.87 -16.61 -51.76
CA ASP A 322 -5.94 -15.28 -52.36
C ASP A 322 -7.26 -14.49 -52.10
N GLY A 323 -7.17 -13.18 -51.96
CA GLY A 323 -8.34 -12.30 -51.98
C GLY A 323 -8.22 -10.94 -51.30
N SER A 324 -7.41 -10.06 -51.86
CA SER A 324 -7.66 -8.60 -51.66
C SER A 324 -8.87 -8.15 -52.49
N PRO A 325 -9.57 -7.08 -52.07
CA PRO A 325 -9.27 -5.80 -52.67
C PRO A 325 -9.43 -4.52 -51.76
N ARG A 326 -8.66 -3.56 -52.18
CA ARG A 326 -8.63 -2.13 -51.84
C ARG A 326 -9.99 -1.43 -51.89
N ARG A 327 -10.14 -0.42 -51.03
CA ARG A 327 -10.71 0.95 -51.27
C ARG A 327 -10.99 1.60 -49.88
N ARG A 328 -10.89 2.84 -49.62
CA ARG A 328 -10.53 4.12 -50.21
C ARG A 328 -10.61 5.16 -49.10
N LEU A 329 -9.75 6.12 -49.19
CA LEU A 329 -9.71 7.38 -48.45
C LEU A 329 -11.07 8.08 -48.24
N GLY A 330 -11.26 8.71 -47.09
CA GLY A 330 -12.19 9.79 -46.85
C GLY A 330 -11.61 10.76 -45.82
N ARG A 331 -11.25 11.93 -46.34
CA ARG A 331 -10.70 13.11 -45.63
C ARG A 331 -11.86 14.03 -45.22
N MET A 332 -11.59 14.91 -44.24
CA MET A 332 -12.34 16.11 -43.80
C MET A 332 -13.05 15.91 -42.45
N GLY A 333 -12.99 16.83 -41.49
CA GLY A 333 -12.59 18.22 -41.50
C GLY A 333 -12.53 18.77 -40.06
N ARG A 334 -11.86 19.89 -39.95
CA ARG A 334 -11.64 20.73 -38.76
C ARG A 334 -12.92 21.34 -38.20
N THR A 335 -12.94 21.57 -36.90
CA THR A 335 -13.26 22.80 -36.12
C THR A 335 -13.62 22.29 -34.71
N GLY A 336 -13.10 22.70 -33.60
CA GLY A 336 -12.92 24.05 -33.07
C GLY A 336 -13.73 24.10 -31.77
N GLY A 337 -13.13 24.44 -30.63
CA GLY A 337 -13.90 24.88 -29.48
C GLY A 337 -13.50 24.18 -28.15
N ALA A 338 -12.65 24.88 -27.43
CA ALA A 338 -12.38 24.67 -26.03
C ALA A 338 -13.60 24.99 -25.17
N VAL A 339 -13.84 24.26 -24.06
CA VAL A 339 -14.23 24.83 -22.76
C VAL A 339 -13.88 23.84 -21.66
N PHE A 340 -13.18 24.33 -20.68
CA PHE A 340 -12.87 23.74 -19.39
C PHE A 340 -14.11 23.32 -18.59
N GLY A 341 -14.08 22.19 -17.97
CA GLY A 341 -15.08 21.75 -17.01
C GLY A 341 -14.53 20.64 -16.12
N HIS A 342 -13.66 20.98 -15.16
CA HIS A 342 -13.34 20.11 -14.04
C HIS A 342 -14.58 19.94 -13.16
N ARG A 343 -15.15 18.76 -13.15
CA ARG A 343 -15.97 18.25 -12.05
C ARG A 343 -15.36 16.94 -11.59
N ALA A 344 -14.62 17.02 -10.51
CA ALA A 344 -14.32 15.87 -9.67
C ALA A 344 -15.62 15.47 -8.97
N GLY A 345 -16.27 14.41 -9.45
CA GLY A 345 -17.38 13.77 -8.78
C GLY A 345 -16.84 12.73 -7.82
N PHE A 346 -16.89 13.01 -6.54
CA PHE A 346 -16.87 11.99 -5.51
C PHE A 346 -18.32 11.45 -5.42
N GLY A 347 -18.56 10.31 -6.04
CA GLY A 347 -19.79 9.55 -5.90
C GLY A 347 -19.50 8.28 -5.08
N ASP A 348 -20.33 8.04 -4.11
CA ASP A 348 -20.57 6.93 -3.15
C ASP A 348 -19.75 5.64 -3.30
#